data_f964333331ea65cc0048cf9fa1f64712
#
_entry.id   f964333331ea65cc0048cf9fa1f64712
#
_cell.length_a   1.000
_cell.length_b   1.000
_cell.length_c   1.000
_cell.angle_alpha   90.00
_cell.angle_beta   90.00
_cell.angle_gamma   90.00
#
_symmetry.space_group_name_H-M   'P 1'
#
loop_
_entity.id
_entity.type
_entity.pdbx_description
1 polymer ?
#
loop_
_entity_poly.entity_id
_entity_poly.type
_entity_poly.pdbx_seq_one_letter_code
_entity_poly.pdbx_strand_id
1 'polypeptide(L)'
;MSEIETVNLIICDLNWNESRKDNELFDLDVSAFLLNSNGKLSTDENFIFYNNTKSKNNAVVYTGDNLQGNKSDDEELIIINLNKIPLDVKSISIVASIHEVVGEDYYFENIKNSSLKISKSYDEFDLSGKMFLKFDLEKEFGNEKAIIALEIVRNGNEWEYIPKSKGFKNGLIDIIRYYGGNI
;
A
#
# COMPACT_ATOMS: atom_id res chain seq x y z
N MET A 1 20.43 28.18 14.02
CA MET A 1 20.01 26.84 14.41
C MET A 1 19.68 26.10 13.13
N SER A 2 20.38 24.99 12.83
CA SER A 2 19.97 24.11 11.76
C SER A 2 18.63 23.51 12.13
N GLU A 3 17.59 23.72 11.30
CA GLU A 3 16.35 22.96 11.41
C GLU A 3 16.72 21.48 11.30
N ILE A 4 16.45 20.71 12.33
CA ILE A 4 16.54 19.25 12.25
C ILE A 4 15.40 18.87 11.31
N GLU A 5 15.74 18.46 10.08
CA GLU A 5 14.74 17.89 9.16
C GLU A 5 14.14 16.67 9.85
N THR A 6 12.90 16.79 10.26
CA THR A 6 12.18 15.69 10.88
C THR A 6 11.82 14.70 9.80
N VAL A 7 12.26 13.45 9.92
CA VAL A 7 11.85 12.37 9.01
C VAL A 7 10.34 12.24 9.04
N ASN A 8 9.71 12.12 7.88
CA ASN A 8 8.27 11.99 7.73
C ASN A 8 7.96 10.67 7.02
N LEU A 9 7.82 9.60 7.82
CA LEU A 9 7.52 8.27 7.33
C LEU A 9 6.02 7.98 7.35
N ILE A 10 5.53 7.37 6.29
CA ILE A 10 4.24 6.67 6.24
C ILE A 10 4.53 5.18 6.19
N ILE A 11 3.89 4.44 7.07
CA ILE A 11 4.04 2.99 7.21
C ILE A 11 2.69 2.38 6.90
N CYS A 12 2.63 1.59 5.83
CA CYS A 12 1.44 0.86 5.40
C CYS A 12 1.65 -0.60 5.74
N ASP A 13 0.89 -1.10 6.69
CA ASP A 13 1.01 -2.41 7.30
C ASP A 13 -0.25 -3.22 6.97
N LEU A 14 -0.11 -4.20 6.08
CA LEU A 14 -1.15 -5.12 5.65
C LEU A 14 -1.02 -6.43 6.40
N ASN A 15 -2.08 -6.82 7.09
CA ASN A 15 -2.11 -8.01 7.93
C ASN A 15 -3.34 -8.85 7.63
N TRP A 16 -3.20 -10.18 7.71
CA TRP A 16 -4.31 -11.13 7.63
C TRP A 16 -3.98 -12.43 8.36
N ASN A 17 -5.00 -13.19 8.69
CA ASN A 17 -4.80 -14.54 9.20
C ASN A 17 -4.63 -15.50 8.02
N GLU A 18 -3.73 -16.48 8.19
CA GLU A 18 -3.64 -17.57 7.22
C GLU A 18 -5.02 -18.14 6.96
N SER A 19 -5.48 -18.02 5.76
CA SER A 19 -6.78 -18.52 5.30
C SER A 19 -6.58 -19.39 4.08
N ARG A 20 -7.29 -20.51 4.02
CA ARG A 20 -7.20 -21.48 2.91
C ARG A 20 -8.57 -21.78 2.35
N LYS A 21 -8.64 -21.98 1.05
CA LYS A 21 -9.75 -22.61 0.36
C LYS A 21 -9.19 -23.68 -0.58
N ASP A 22 -9.73 -24.89 -0.52
CA ASP A 22 -9.33 -26.01 -1.38
C ASP A 22 -7.81 -26.32 -1.36
N ASN A 23 -7.16 -26.16 -0.19
CA ASN A 23 -5.71 -26.26 0.05
C ASN A 23 -4.84 -25.14 -0.53
N GLU A 24 -5.39 -24.11 -1.15
CA GLU A 24 -4.67 -22.93 -1.59
C GLU A 24 -4.68 -21.85 -0.49
N LEU A 25 -3.51 -21.24 -0.27
CA LEU A 25 -3.34 -20.10 0.62
C LEU A 25 -3.83 -18.82 -0.06
N PHE A 26 -4.60 -18.03 0.66
CA PHE A 26 -4.84 -16.65 0.26
C PHE A 26 -3.62 -15.81 0.58
N ASP A 27 -3.27 -14.95 -0.34
CA ASP A 27 -2.20 -13.98 -0.21
C ASP A 27 -2.71 -12.58 -0.53
N LEU A 28 -2.26 -11.59 0.25
CA LEU A 28 -2.59 -10.20 0.05
C LEU A 28 -1.34 -9.40 -0.28
N ASP A 29 -1.49 -8.44 -1.16
CA ASP A 29 -0.43 -7.54 -1.56
C ASP A 29 -0.75 -6.10 -1.16
N VAL A 30 0.22 -5.39 -0.56
CA VAL A 30 0.20 -3.94 -0.46
C VAL A 30 1.05 -3.33 -1.56
N SER A 31 0.56 -2.28 -2.19
CA SER A 31 1.29 -1.57 -3.25
C SER A 31 1.14 -0.07 -3.18
N ALA A 32 2.08 0.66 -3.79
CA ALA A 32 2.08 2.11 -3.88
C ALA A 32 2.29 2.56 -5.33
N PHE A 33 1.45 3.50 -5.78
CA PHE A 33 1.54 4.14 -7.09
C PHE A 33 1.99 5.58 -6.91
N LEU A 34 3.15 5.94 -7.48
CA LEU A 34 3.67 7.29 -7.48
C LEU A 34 3.18 8.00 -8.75
N LEU A 35 2.29 8.97 -8.57
CA LEU A 35 1.52 9.57 -9.65
C LEU A 35 2.00 10.99 -9.99
N ASN A 36 1.97 11.32 -11.27
CA ASN A 36 2.30 12.64 -11.80
C ASN A 36 1.12 13.64 -11.63
N SER A 37 1.26 14.84 -12.17
CA SER A 37 0.23 15.89 -12.11
C SER A 37 -1.09 15.53 -12.80
N ASN A 38 -1.10 14.54 -13.69
CA ASN A 38 -2.30 14.05 -14.34
C ASN A 38 -2.96 12.88 -13.57
N GLY A 39 -2.43 12.52 -12.40
CA GLY A 39 -2.89 11.38 -11.60
C GLY A 39 -2.60 10.03 -12.27
N LYS A 40 -1.49 9.93 -12.99
CA LYS A 40 -1.08 8.74 -13.74
C LYS A 40 0.36 8.36 -13.42
N LEU A 41 0.71 7.09 -13.63
CA LEU A 41 2.10 6.64 -13.64
C LEU A 41 2.86 7.34 -14.79
N SER A 42 4.05 7.83 -14.49
CA SER A 42 4.96 8.34 -15.54
C SER A 42 5.74 7.21 -16.20
N THR A 43 6.08 6.20 -15.42
CA THR A 43 6.74 4.96 -15.83
C THR A 43 6.27 3.82 -14.94
N ASP A 44 6.41 2.58 -15.40
CA ASP A 44 6.08 1.40 -14.60
C ASP A 44 6.96 1.26 -13.36
N GLU A 45 8.16 1.85 -13.35
CA GLU A 45 9.06 1.91 -12.18
C GLU A 45 8.46 2.69 -10.99
N ASN A 46 7.44 3.51 -11.24
CA ASN A 46 6.70 4.26 -10.21
C ASN A 46 5.58 3.43 -9.55
N PHE A 47 5.40 2.18 -9.94
CA PHE A 47 4.55 1.21 -9.28
C PHE A 47 5.39 0.30 -8.40
N ILE A 48 5.25 0.43 -7.06
CA ILE A 48 6.03 -0.29 -6.06
C ILE A 48 5.18 -1.41 -5.47
N PHE A 49 5.68 -2.63 -5.55
CA PHE A 49 5.02 -3.87 -5.14
C PHE A 49 6.06 -5.00 -5.02
N TYR A 50 5.67 -6.25 -4.78
CA TYR A 50 6.58 -7.38 -4.53
C TYR A 50 7.62 -7.62 -5.66
N ASN A 51 7.30 -7.34 -6.93
CA ASN A 51 8.23 -7.50 -8.06
C ASN A 51 9.08 -6.24 -8.35
N ASN A 52 8.68 -5.08 -7.82
CA ASN A 52 9.43 -3.84 -7.91
C ASN A 52 9.46 -3.18 -6.52
N THR A 53 10.37 -3.62 -5.69
CA THR A 53 10.36 -3.38 -4.24
C THR A 53 10.83 -1.99 -3.80
N LYS A 54 11.35 -1.17 -4.71
CA LYS A 54 11.92 0.15 -4.35
C LYS A 54 11.72 1.17 -5.46
N SER A 55 11.35 2.37 -5.08
CA SER A 55 11.44 3.52 -5.96
C SER A 55 12.92 3.89 -6.23
N LYS A 56 13.18 4.57 -7.33
CA LYS A 56 14.53 4.88 -7.85
C LYS A 56 15.48 5.50 -6.81
N ASN A 57 14.97 6.29 -5.87
CA ASN A 57 15.74 6.94 -4.81
C ASN A 57 15.48 6.34 -3.41
N ASN A 58 14.87 5.16 -3.33
CA ASN A 58 14.44 4.52 -2.09
C ASN A 58 13.51 5.39 -1.22
N ALA A 59 12.75 6.30 -1.81
CA ALA A 59 11.73 7.06 -1.10
C ALA A 59 10.55 6.17 -0.69
N VAL A 60 10.24 5.16 -1.49
CA VAL A 60 9.24 4.12 -1.21
C VAL A 60 9.91 2.77 -1.26
N VAL A 61 9.71 1.97 -0.22
CA VAL A 61 10.29 0.63 -0.08
C VAL A 61 9.23 -0.36 0.36
N TYR A 62 9.03 -1.39 -0.43
CA TYR A 62 8.32 -2.60 -0.04
C TYR A 62 9.31 -3.54 0.64
N THR A 63 9.00 -4.02 1.83
CA THR A 63 9.94 -4.81 2.63
C THR A 63 9.67 -6.31 2.59
N GLY A 64 8.54 -6.74 1.97
CA GLY A 64 8.12 -8.14 2.02
C GLY A 64 7.66 -8.56 3.41
N ASP A 65 7.76 -9.85 3.70
CA ASP A 65 7.37 -10.44 4.96
C ASP A 65 8.12 -9.84 6.16
N ASN A 66 7.38 -9.60 7.19
CA ASN A 66 7.72 -9.41 8.60
C ASN A 66 9.19 -9.12 8.98
N LEU A 67 9.50 -7.84 9.21
CA LEU A 67 10.78 -7.41 9.79
C LEU A 67 10.94 -7.79 11.28
N GLN A 68 9.89 -8.23 11.97
CA GLN A 68 9.90 -8.49 13.42
C GLN A 68 9.90 -9.98 13.81
N GLY A 69 9.87 -10.91 12.87
CA GLY A 69 10.11 -12.34 13.13
C GLY A 69 8.99 -13.10 13.87
N ASN A 70 7.79 -12.55 14.01
CA ASN A 70 6.63 -13.26 14.55
C ASN A 70 5.90 -14.01 13.43
N LYS A 71 6.01 -15.33 13.42
CA LYS A 71 5.53 -16.22 12.35
C LYS A 71 4.03 -16.58 12.41
N SER A 72 3.20 -15.84 13.13
CA SER A 72 1.80 -16.27 13.34
C SER A 72 0.78 -15.62 12.41
N ASP A 73 1.12 -14.48 11.79
CA ASP A 73 0.25 -13.75 10.89
C ASP A 73 1.02 -13.39 9.63
N ASP A 74 0.35 -13.49 8.48
CA ASP A 74 0.89 -13.00 7.23
C ASP A 74 0.85 -11.46 7.25
N GLU A 75 1.96 -10.83 6.88
CA GLU A 75 2.17 -9.38 6.98
C GLU A 75 2.99 -8.87 5.81
N GLU A 76 2.54 -7.78 5.21
CA GLU A 76 3.30 -7.03 4.21
C GLU A 76 3.41 -5.56 4.58
N LEU A 77 4.54 -4.97 4.28
CA LEU A 77 4.86 -3.61 4.68
C LEU A 77 5.40 -2.75 3.52
N ILE A 78 4.83 -1.55 3.38
CA ILE A 78 5.42 -0.48 2.58
C ILE A 78 5.79 0.70 3.49
N ILE A 79 7.00 1.21 3.33
CA ILE A 79 7.52 2.39 4.02
C ILE A 79 7.74 3.49 3.00
N ILE A 80 7.18 4.68 3.27
CA ILE A 80 7.29 5.86 2.42
C ILE A 80 7.96 6.97 3.20
N ASN A 81 9.12 7.45 2.72
CA ASN A 81 9.76 8.66 3.24
C ASN A 81 9.32 9.85 2.40
N LEU A 82 8.37 10.63 2.91
CA LEU A 82 7.78 11.76 2.19
C LEU A 82 8.81 12.87 1.87
N ASN A 83 9.86 13.00 2.67
CA ASN A 83 10.93 13.99 2.43
C ASN A 83 11.78 13.65 1.20
N LYS A 84 11.80 12.36 0.80
CA LYS A 84 12.57 11.87 -0.35
C LYS A 84 11.75 11.76 -1.62
N ILE A 85 10.43 11.99 -1.57
CA ILE A 85 9.57 11.87 -2.76
C ILE A 85 9.94 12.93 -3.80
N PRO A 86 10.25 12.55 -5.05
CA PRO A 86 10.60 13.48 -6.12
C PRO A 86 9.52 14.53 -6.38
N LEU A 87 9.91 15.72 -6.86
CA LEU A 87 9.00 16.85 -7.06
C LEU A 87 7.99 16.65 -8.21
N ASP A 88 8.30 15.77 -9.14
CA ASP A 88 7.41 15.37 -10.25
C ASP A 88 6.30 14.42 -9.81
N VAL A 89 6.47 13.74 -8.67
CA VAL A 89 5.41 12.96 -8.02
C VAL A 89 4.48 13.91 -7.27
N LYS A 90 3.22 13.94 -7.67
CA LYS A 90 2.20 14.83 -7.10
C LYS A 90 1.24 14.13 -6.15
N SER A 91 1.08 12.83 -6.29
CA SER A 91 0.34 12.03 -5.31
C SER A 91 0.88 10.60 -5.22
N ILE A 92 0.60 9.96 -4.11
CA ILE A 92 0.91 8.56 -3.86
C ILE A 92 -0.39 7.86 -3.51
N SER A 93 -0.73 6.79 -4.24
CA SER A 93 -1.89 5.98 -3.96
C SER A 93 -1.49 4.69 -3.28
N ILE A 94 -2.10 4.38 -2.14
CA ILE A 94 -1.90 3.14 -1.39
C ILE A 94 -3.03 2.18 -1.69
N VAL A 95 -2.66 0.97 -2.07
CA VAL A 95 -3.55 -0.08 -2.55
C VAL A 95 -3.33 -1.35 -1.74
N ALA A 96 -4.43 -2.01 -1.36
CA ALA A 96 -4.42 -3.39 -0.90
C ALA A 96 -5.16 -4.25 -1.94
N SER A 97 -4.64 -5.43 -2.23
CA SER A 97 -5.23 -6.34 -3.21
C SER A 97 -5.03 -7.80 -2.81
N ILE A 98 -5.90 -8.65 -3.32
CA ILE A 98 -5.71 -10.10 -3.25
C ILE A 98 -4.74 -10.48 -4.37
N HIS A 99 -3.72 -11.27 -4.02
CA HIS A 99 -2.86 -11.89 -5.01
C HIS A 99 -3.68 -12.91 -5.81
N GLU A 100 -3.86 -12.66 -7.10
CA GLU A 100 -4.75 -13.50 -7.91
C GLU A 100 -4.08 -14.83 -8.27
N VAL A 101 -4.72 -15.93 -7.86
CA VAL A 101 -4.48 -17.26 -8.41
C VAL A 101 -5.42 -17.43 -9.61
N VAL A 102 -4.86 -17.75 -10.77
CA VAL A 102 -5.63 -17.89 -12.02
C VAL A 102 -6.73 -18.92 -11.88
N GLY A 103 -7.98 -18.49 -12.12
CA GLY A 103 -9.15 -19.36 -12.15
C GLY A 103 -9.98 -19.39 -10.87
N GLU A 104 -9.64 -18.62 -9.84
CA GLU A 104 -10.37 -18.60 -8.58
C GLU A 104 -11.04 -17.23 -8.32
N ASP A 105 -12.30 -17.27 -7.86
CA ASP A 105 -13.08 -16.09 -7.47
C ASP A 105 -12.99 -15.91 -5.95
N TYR A 106 -11.93 -15.20 -5.50
CA TYR A 106 -11.75 -14.82 -4.10
C TYR A 106 -12.00 -13.33 -3.90
N TYR A 107 -12.59 -13.00 -2.75
CA TYR A 107 -12.91 -11.65 -2.32
C TYR A 107 -12.41 -11.44 -0.89
N PHE A 108 -12.29 -10.20 -0.42
CA PHE A 108 -11.81 -9.93 0.93
C PHE A 108 -12.62 -10.63 2.02
N GLU A 109 -13.92 -10.92 1.82
CA GLU A 109 -14.73 -11.68 2.78
C GLU A 109 -14.23 -13.12 3.04
N ASN A 110 -13.41 -13.66 2.13
CA ASN A 110 -12.82 -14.98 2.28
C ASN A 110 -11.54 -14.97 3.13
N ILE A 111 -10.98 -13.79 3.43
CA ILE A 111 -9.70 -13.63 4.10
C ILE A 111 -9.90 -13.03 5.49
N LYS A 112 -9.79 -13.89 6.50
CA LYS A 112 -10.13 -13.55 7.89
C LYS A 112 -9.14 -12.57 8.50
N ASN A 113 -9.71 -11.62 9.28
CA ASN A 113 -8.97 -10.57 9.99
C ASN A 113 -8.04 -9.75 9.10
N SER A 114 -8.36 -9.66 7.79
CA SER A 114 -7.59 -8.84 6.87
C SER A 114 -7.75 -7.35 7.17
N SER A 115 -6.65 -6.64 7.33
CA SER A 115 -6.66 -5.21 7.64
C SER A 115 -5.44 -4.49 7.08
N LEU A 116 -5.65 -3.26 6.61
CA LEU A 116 -4.59 -2.33 6.25
C LEU A 116 -4.55 -1.21 7.30
N LYS A 117 -3.42 -1.10 8.01
CA LYS A 117 -3.15 -0.02 8.96
C LYS A 117 -2.17 0.96 8.34
N ILE A 118 -2.41 2.25 8.54
CA ILE A 118 -1.54 3.31 8.06
C ILE A 118 -1.13 4.16 9.26
N SER A 119 0.18 4.22 9.46
CA SER A 119 0.82 4.92 10.58
C SER A 119 1.77 5.99 10.07
N LYS A 120 2.07 6.97 10.92
CA LYS A 120 3.02 8.05 10.67
C LYS A 120 4.09 8.05 11.73
N SER A 121 5.36 8.13 11.32
CA SER A 121 6.50 8.28 12.20
C SER A 121 7.36 9.47 11.79
N TYR A 122 7.96 10.11 12.78
CA TYR A 122 8.96 11.18 12.61
C TYR A 122 10.38 10.70 13.01
N ASP A 123 10.51 9.39 13.24
CA ASP A 123 11.78 8.72 13.56
C ASP A 123 11.98 7.59 12.54
N GLU A 124 13.11 7.60 11.83
CA GLU A 124 13.46 6.58 10.83
C GLU A 124 13.66 5.18 11.42
N PHE A 125 13.88 5.08 12.74
CA PHE A 125 14.03 3.82 13.45
C PHE A 125 12.74 3.32 14.12
N ASP A 126 11.71 4.16 14.20
CA ASP A 126 10.38 3.78 14.71
C ASP A 126 9.43 3.42 13.56
N LEU A 127 9.42 2.15 13.19
CA LEU A 127 8.51 1.62 12.17
C LEU A 127 7.12 1.27 12.71
N SER A 128 6.88 1.34 14.02
CA SER A 128 5.53 1.19 14.58
C SER A 128 4.68 2.44 14.34
N GLY A 129 5.27 3.60 14.50
CA GLY A 129 4.63 4.89 14.27
C GLY A 129 3.33 5.09 15.07
N LYS A 130 2.62 6.17 14.77
CA LYS A 130 1.28 6.44 15.30
C LYS A 130 0.24 6.15 14.21
N MET A 131 -0.58 5.13 14.42
CA MET A 131 -1.68 4.80 13.51
C MET A 131 -2.70 5.96 13.46
N PHE A 132 -3.08 6.37 12.25
CA PHE A 132 -4.09 7.39 12.02
C PHE A 132 -5.24 6.90 11.11
N LEU A 133 -5.06 5.76 10.42
CA LEU A 133 -6.07 5.18 9.56
C LEU A 133 -5.99 3.65 9.59
N LYS A 134 -7.14 2.98 9.59
CA LYS A 134 -7.26 1.53 9.49
C LYS A 134 -8.47 1.16 8.64
N PHE A 135 -8.30 0.17 7.78
CA PHE A 135 -9.35 -0.47 6.99
C PHE A 135 -9.50 -1.93 7.43
N ASP A 136 -10.71 -2.37 7.71
CA ASP A 136 -11.07 -3.76 7.90
C ASP A 136 -11.54 -4.31 6.55
N LEU A 137 -10.62 -4.99 5.84
CA LEU A 137 -10.87 -5.39 4.45
C LEU A 137 -11.98 -6.44 4.35
N GLU A 138 -12.00 -7.40 5.27
CA GLU A 138 -13.04 -8.44 5.33
C GLU A 138 -14.44 -7.84 5.48
N LYS A 139 -14.60 -6.87 6.38
CA LYS A 139 -15.93 -6.34 6.73
C LYS A 139 -16.37 -5.17 5.87
N GLU A 140 -15.44 -4.28 5.51
CA GLU A 140 -15.76 -3.06 4.78
C GLU A 140 -15.80 -3.27 3.26
N PHE A 141 -15.00 -4.25 2.75
CA PHE A 141 -14.81 -4.48 1.32
C PHE A 141 -15.01 -5.95 0.91
N GLY A 142 -15.86 -6.68 1.62
CA GLY A 142 -16.04 -8.12 1.46
C GLY A 142 -16.21 -8.60 0.01
N ASN A 143 -16.92 -7.84 -0.84
CA ASN A 143 -17.21 -8.18 -2.23
C ASN A 143 -16.17 -7.64 -3.24
N GLU A 144 -15.04 -7.13 -2.77
CA GLU A 144 -13.99 -6.54 -3.59
C GLU A 144 -12.73 -7.41 -3.56
N LYS A 145 -11.88 -7.28 -4.60
CA LYS A 145 -10.58 -7.95 -4.70
C LYS A 145 -9.40 -7.00 -4.51
N ALA A 146 -9.64 -5.70 -4.67
CA ALA A 146 -8.65 -4.66 -4.40
C ALA A 146 -9.33 -3.37 -3.95
N ILE A 147 -8.60 -2.54 -3.23
CA ILE A 147 -9.04 -1.20 -2.84
C ILE A 147 -7.93 -0.17 -3.07
N ILE A 148 -8.32 1.03 -3.49
CA ILE A 148 -7.54 2.23 -3.27
C ILE A 148 -7.94 2.73 -1.88
N ALA A 149 -7.04 2.59 -0.92
CA ALA A 149 -7.29 2.93 0.48
C ALA A 149 -7.09 4.42 0.76
N LEU A 150 -5.94 4.94 0.37
CA LEU A 150 -5.50 6.31 0.67
C LEU A 150 -4.81 6.93 -0.53
N GLU A 151 -5.07 8.20 -0.79
CA GLU A 151 -4.19 9.06 -1.59
C GLU A 151 -3.49 10.08 -0.69
N ILE A 152 -2.18 10.21 -0.87
CA ILE A 152 -1.33 11.20 -0.21
C ILE A 152 -0.96 12.23 -1.28
N VAL A 153 -1.52 13.43 -1.21
CA VAL A 153 -1.45 14.45 -2.25
C VAL A 153 -0.51 15.58 -1.82
N ARG A 154 0.41 15.96 -2.69
CA ARG A 154 1.33 17.07 -2.46
C ARG A 154 0.60 18.41 -2.59
N ASN A 155 0.62 19.20 -1.54
CA ASN A 155 0.08 20.55 -1.50
C ASN A 155 1.20 21.53 -1.06
N GLY A 156 1.89 22.10 -2.03
CA GLY A 156 3.10 22.90 -1.76
C GLY A 156 4.21 22.07 -1.13
N ASN A 157 4.60 22.43 0.09
CA ASN A 157 5.61 21.72 0.88
C ASN A 157 4.98 20.71 1.86
N GLU A 158 3.66 20.60 1.89
CA GLU A 158 2.91 19.72 2.79
C GLU A 158 2.28 18.56 2.03
N TRP A 159 1.77 17.58 2.78
CA TRP A 159 1.05 16.44 2.26
C TRP A 159 -0.34 16.34 2.88
N GLU A 160 -1.33 16.20 2.02
CA GLU A 160 -2.73 15.96 2.41
C GLU A 160 -3.06 14.48 2.30
N TYR A 161 -3.77 13.93 3.28
CA TYR A 161 -4.13 12.52 3.36
C TYR A 161 -5.62 12.38 3.08
N ILE A 162 -5.97 11.75 1.97
CA ILE A 162 -7.34 11.62 1.48
C ILE A 162 -7.74 10.14 1.45
N PRO A 163 -8.51 9.65 2.46
CA PRO A 163 -9.08 8.31 2.39
C PRO A 163 -9.98 8.17 1.16
N LYS A 164 -9.75 7.14 0.34
CA LYS A 164 -10.52 6.90 -0.89
C LYS A 164 -11.57 5.83 -0.70
N SER A 165 -11.27 4.76 0.01
CA SER A 165 -12.20 3.64 0.26
C SER A 165 -12.87 3.13 -1.02
N LYS A 166 -12.12 3.09 -2.13
CA LYS A 166 -12.64 2.72 -3.45
C LYS A 166 -12.31 1.28 -3.78
N GLY A 167 -13.33 0.42 -3.83
CA GLY A 167 -13.21 -1.00 -4.17
C GLY A 167 -13.19 -1.30 -5.66
N PHE A 168 -12.58 -2.44 -6.02
CA PHE A 168 -12.45 -2.96 -7.37
C PHE A 168 -12.69 -4.47 -7.40
N LYS A 169 -13.66 -4.91 -8.20
CA LYS A 169 -14.07 -6.31 -8.29
C LYS A 169 -13.12 -7.18 -9.12
N ASN A 170 -12.41 -6.59 -10.07
CA ASN A 170 -11.45 -7.32 -10.90
C ASN A 170 -10.01 -7.26 -10.36
N GLY A 171 -9.82 -6.74 -9.14
CA GLY A 171 -8.53 -6.75 -8.47
C GLY A 171 -7.57 -5.65 -8.92
N LEU A 172 -6.29 -5.90 -8.69
CA LEU A 172 -5.21 -4.94 -8.93
C LEU A 172 -5.08 -4.49 -10.39
N ILE A 173 -5.44 -5.36 -11.34
CA ILE A 173 -5.35 -5.06 -12.77
C ILE A 173 -6.18 -3.83 -13.18
N ASP A 174 -7.36 -3.64 -12.60
CA ASP A 174 -8.19 -2.47 -12.88
C ASP A 174 -7.57 -1.19 -12.31
N ILE A 175 -6.88 -1.27 -11.19
CA ILE A 175 -6.17 -0.13 -10.58
C ILE A 175 -4.95 0.23 -11.43
N ILE A 176 -4.17 -0.75 -11.90
CA ILE A 176 -3.04 -0.51 -12.79
C ILE A 176 -3.51 0.22 -14.07
N ARG A 177 -4.58 -0.25 -14.70
CA ARG A 177 -5.18 0.40 -15.87
C ARG A 177 -5.70 1.80 -15.55
N TYR A 178 -6.35 1.96 -14.40
CA TYR A 178 -6.86 3.25 -13.91
C TYR A 178 -5.74 4.28 -13.80
N TYR A 179 -4.55 3.88 -13.36
CA TYR A 179 -3.38 4.74 -13.27
C TYR A 179 -2.50 4.75 -14.54
N GLY A 180 -2.91 4.08 -15.62
CA GLY A 180 -2.24 4.11 -16.92
C GLY A 180 -0.97 3.27 -16.99
N GLY A 181 -0.84 2.27 -16.11
CA GLY A 181 0.23 1.27 -16.18
C GLY A 181 0.04 0.30 -17.33
N ASN A 182 1.15 -0.25 -17.82
CA ASN A 182 1.15 -1.33 -18.81
C ASN A 182 1.18 -2.69 -18.08
N ILE A 183 0.38 -3.61 -18.58
CA ILE A 183 0.25 -4.97 -18.04
C ILE A 183 0.76 -5.94 -19.09
#